data_6fc2337c4f4f6e754b137e13b903356c
#
_entry.id   6fc2337c4f4f6e754b137e13b903356c
#
_cell.length_a   1.000
_cell.length_b   1.000
_cell.length_c   1.000
_cell.angle_alpha   90.00
_cell.angle_beta   90.00
_cell.angle_gamma   90.00
#
_symmetry.space_group_name_H-M   'P 1'
#
loop_
_entity.id
_entity.type
_entity.pdbx_description
1 polymer ?
#
loop_
_entity_poly.entity_id
_entity_poly.type
_entity_poly.pdbx_seq_one_letter_code
_entity_poly.pdbx_strand_id
1 'polypeptide(L)'
;MPPPLSVSMLELGISLATMCAVVVAVNGQVQFELEGSVESYATFPGWIPCRNGSLTFDFRTRKSSQLLLYLDSGEGEYIQMKMIRKVAMLRWSLGQRLASVLTAGHDLDDDHWHHVEIRRDDATTYFAIDNLERSRKERGQDLDFGESADIYYLYIGGMPSGYNSRQLANRFVVYEPRFKGSIRNLRYGNCGGTPQNVDIIESEGLRETQEDPCKLINPCLHGGMCIATDMGAICDCTGTAHFGQFCEKGEFQKVANLISCPDPSGISAVCL
;
A
#
# COMPACT_ATOMS: atom_id res chain seq x y z
N MET A 1 -29.86 -59.14 -22.26
CA MET A 1 -28.74 -58.22 -22.60
C MET A 1 -29.30 -57.18 -23.51
N PRO A 2 -29.35 -55.94 -23.06
CA PRO A 2 -29.21 -54.71 -23.89
C PRO A 2 -28.05 -53.87 -23.42
N PRO A 3 -27.45 -53.03 -24.28
CA PRO A 3 -26.24 -52.24 -23.98
C PRO A 3 -26.56 -50.94 -23.22
N PRO A 4 -25.61 -50.35 -22.53
CA PRO A 4 -25.83 -49.15 -21.75
C PRO A 4 -25.81 -47.88 -22.62
N LEU A 5 -26.75 -47.00 -22.34
CA LEU A 5 -26.86 -45.66 -22.92
C LEU A 5 -25.76 -44.76 -22.34
N SER A 6 -24.93 -44.25 -23.21
CA SER A 6 -23.97 -43.18 -22.89
C SER A 6 -24.70 -41.85 -22.78
N VAL A 7 -24.67 -41.24 -21.60
CA VAL A 7 -25.11 -39.88 -21.40
C VAL A 7 -23.90 -38.96 -21.57
N SER A 8 -23.93 -38.15 -22.64
CA SER A 8 -22.95 -37.09 -22.87
C SER A 8 -23.21 -35.95 -21.87
N MET A 9 -22.25 -35.72 -20.99
CA MET A 9 -22.19 -34.48 -20.19
C MET A 9 -21.86 -33.31 -21.08
N LEU A 10 -22.80 -32.38 -21.25
CA LEU A 10 -22.52 -31.04 -21.72
C LEU A 10 -21.79 -30.32 -20.61
N GLU A 11 -20.52 -29.99 -20.84
CA GLU A 11 -19.73 -29.09 -19.99
C GLU A 11 -20.29 -27.70 -20.11
N LEU A 12 -21.01 -27.22 -19.11
CA LEU A 12 -21.22 -25.81 -18.84
C LEU A 12 -19.95 -25.28 -18.19
N GLY A 13 -19.09 -24.72 -19.03
CA GLY A 13 -17.91 -23.98 -18.60
C GLY A 13 -18.29 -22.68 -17.88
N ILE A 14 -18.48 -22.75 -16.58
CA ILE A 14 -18.49 -21.56 -15.72
C ILE A 14 -17.02 -21.26 -15.40
N SER A 15 -16.44 -20.34 -16.18
CA SER A 15 -15.16 -19.73 -15.86
C SER A 15 -15.37 -18.82 -14.65
N LEU A 16 -15.17 -19.36 -13.45
CA LEU A 16 -14.87 -18.53 -12.29
C LEU A 16 -13.45 -18.00 -12.48
N ALA A 17 -13.34 -16.80 -13.04
CA ALA A 17 -12.15 -15.99 -12.91
C ALA A 17 -12.04 -15.58 -11.43
N THR A 18 -11.46 -16.45 -10.62
CA THR A 18 -10.99 -16.10 -9.29
C THR A 18 -9.82 -15.15 -9.53
N MET A 19 -10.08 -13.83 -9.45
CA MET A 19 -9.02 -12.83 -9.38
C MET A 19 -8.25 -13.08 -8.08
N CYS A 20 -7.18 -13.84 -8.19
CA CYS A 20 -6.23 -14.01 -7.11
C CYS A 20 -5.41 -12.73 -7.06
N ALA A 21 -5.65 -11.88 -6.07
CA ALA A 21 -4.79 -10.73 -5.80
C ALA A 21 -3.38 -11.26 -5.50
N VAL A 22 -2.42 -10.95 -6.35
CA VAL A 22 -1.03 -11.37 -6.14
C VAL A 22 -0.42 -10.44 -5.11
N VAL A 23 -0.33 -10.91 -3.88
CA VAL A 23 0.46 -10.26 -2.82
C VAL A 23 1.90 -10.67 -3.03
N VAL A 24 2.75 -9.76 -3.47
CA VAL A 24 4.17 -10.02 -3.66
C VAL A 24 4.89 -9.87 -2.31
N ALA A 25 5.29 -10.99 -1.73
CA ALA A 25 6.16 -11.00 -0.56
C ALA A 25 7.63 -10.83 -1.02
N VAL A 26 8.14 -9.62 -0.98
CA VAL A 26 9.58 -9.35 -1.15
C VAL A 26 10.26 -9.54 0.20
N ASN A 27 11.10 -10.56 0.35
CA ASN A 27 11.80 -10.91 1.60
C ASN A 27 10.86 -11.24 2.78
N GLY A 28 9.72 -11.86 2.56
CA GLY A 28 8.76 -12.20 3.61
C GLY A 28 7.99 -10.99 4.17
N GLN A 29 8.08 -9.84 3.54
CA GLN A 29 7.36 -8.62 3.92
C GLN A 29 6.20 -8.38 2.96
N VAL A 30 5.01 -8.21 3.50
CA VAL A 30 3.81 -7.88 2.71
C VAL A 30 3.89 -6.42 2.28
N GLN A 31 3.89 -6.18 0.98
CA GLN A 31 3.71 -4.86 0.38
C GLN A 31 2.48 -4.89 -0.50
N PHE A 32 1.63 -3.87 -0.39
CA PHE A 32 0.42 -3.73 -1.20
C PHE A 32 0.14 -2.26 -1.50
N GLU A 33 -0.64 -2.01 -2.53
CA GLU A 33 -1.10 -0.68 -2.94
C GLU A 33 -2.62 -0.63 -2.97
N LEU A 34 -3.21 0.41 -2.38
CA LEU A 34 -4.63 0.70 -2.42
C LEU A 34 -4.90 1.82 -3.42
N GLU A 35 -5.88 1.62 -4.31
CA GLU A 35 -6.22 2.58 -5.36
C GLU A 35 -7.00 3.80 -4.86
N GLY A 36 -7.55 3.73 -3.62
CA GLY A 36 -8.28 4.81 -2.98
C GLY A 36 -9.68 5.03 -3.56
N SER A 37 -10.31 4.00 -4.14
CA SER A 37 -11.74 3.98 -4.45
C SER A 37 -12.58 3.98 -3.18
N VAL A 38 -13.87 4.19 -3.29
CA VAL A 38 -14.80 4.18 -2.13
C VAL A 38 -14.86 2.83 -1.42
N GLU A 39 -14.38 1.79 -2.08
CA GLU A 39 -14.38 0.41 -1.58
C GLU A 39 -12.99 -0.06 -1.14
N SER A 40 -11.94 0.77 -1.35
CA SER A 40 -10.58 0.38 -1.01
C SER A 40 -10.37 0.20 0.48
N TYR A 41 -9.94 -0.98 0.89
CA TYR A 41 -9.49 -1.32 2.24
C TYR A 41 -8.67 -2.61 2.24
N ALA A 42 -7.93 -2.84 3.32
CA ALA A 42 -7.35 -4.12 3.67
C ALA A 42 -7.59 -4.41 5.15
N THR A 43 -7.96 -5.65 5.46
CA THR A 43 -8.29 -6.13 6.79
C THR A 43 -7.23 -7.11 7.28
N PHE A 44 -6.79 -6.93 8.49
CA PHE A 44 -5.80 -7.76 9.17
C PHE A 44 -6.37 -8.30 10.49
N PRO A 45 -5.73 -9.30 11.12
CA PRO A 45 -6.04 -9.70 12.48
C PRO A 45 -6.01 -8.50 13.44
N GLY A 46 -6.89 -8.48 14.42
CA GLY A 46 -6.97 -7.35 15.35
C GLY A 46 -5.66 -7.15 16.14
N TRP A 47 -5.26 -5.91 16.29
CA TRP A 47 -4.17 -5.52 17.17
C TRP A 47 -4.73 -5.16 18.54
N ILE A 48 -4.22 -5.81 19.58
CA ILE A 48 -4.60 -5.56 20.99
C ILE A 48 -3.39 -4.91 21.69
N PRO A 49 -3.33 -3.58 21.73
CA PRO A 49 -2.18 -2.89 22.31
C PRO A 49 -2.04 -3.03 23.83
N CYS A 50 -3.11 -3.33 24.55
CA CYS A 50 -3.09 -3.33 26.02
C CYS A 50 -2.37 -2.09 26.59
N ARG A 51 -1.44 -2.28 27.53
CA ARG A 51 -0.57 -1.22 28.07
C ARG A 51 0.79 -1.11 27.37
N ASN A 52 1.22 -2.14 26.65
CA ASN A 52 2.61 -2.27 26.16
C ASN A 52 2.72 -2.85 24.76
N GLY A 53 1.68 -2.74 23.94
CA GLY A 53 1.73 -3.15 22.54
C GLY A 53 2.39 -2.12 21.63
N SER A 54 2.89 -2.60 20.51
CA SER A 54 3.48 -1.76 19.46
C SER A 54 3.01 -2.17 18.08
N LEU A 55 2.91 -1.19 17.19
CA LEU A 55 2.56 -1.37 15.79
C LEU A 55 3.44 -0.48 14.94
N THR A 56 3.98 -1.04 13.85
CA THR A 56 4.80 -0.31 12.88
C THR A 56 4.37 -0.64 11.46
N PHE A 57 4.49 0.31 10.57
CA PHE A 57 4.37 0.12 9.12
C PHE A 57 5.01 1.28 8.37
N ASP A 58 5.24 1.11 7.08
CA ASP A 58 5.63 2.21 6.20
C ASP A 58 4.49 2.51 5.23
N PHE A 59 4.30 3.79 4.91
CA PHE A 59 3.37 4.23 3.86
C PHE A 59 4.03 5.19 2.88
N ARG A 60 3.48 5.23 1.67
CA ARG A 60 3.86 6.16 0.61
C ARG A 60 2.62 6.64 -0.12
N THR A 61 2.46 7.95 -0.29
CA THR A 61 1.27 8.53 -0.91
C THR A 61 1.52 9.90 -1.51
N ARG A 62 0.62 10.32 -2.40
CA ARG A 62 0.53 11.70 -2.94
C ARG A 62 -0.75 12.43 -2.48
N LYS A 63 -1.55 11.81 -1.61
CA LYS A 63 -2.79 12.43 -1.10
C LYS A 63 -2.57 13.03 0.28
N SER A 64 -2.98 14.27 0.44
CA SER A 64 -2.78 15.06 1.66
C SER A 64 -3.74 14.75 2.81
N SER A 65 -4.88 14.08 2.53
CA SER A 65 -5.89 13.80 3.57
C SER A 65 -6.57 12.46 3.26
N GLN A 66 -6.48 11.50 4.20
CA GLN A 66 -6.97 10.13 4.03
C GLN A 66 -6.87 9.31 5.31
N LEU A 67 -7.68 8.25 5.42
CA LEU A 67 -7.60 7.27 6.51
C LEU A 67 -6.44 6.31 6.26
N LEU A 68 -5.55 6.11 7.25
CA LEU A 68 -4.49 5.12 7.17
C LEU A 68 -4.86 3.85 7.94
N LEU A 69 -5.33 3.99 9.18
CA LEU A 69 -5.55 2.87 10.08
C LEU A 69 -6.76 3.12 10.96
N TYR A 70 -7.53 2.06 11.21
CA TYR A 70 -8.60 2.05 12.20
C TYR A 70 -8.72 0.70 12.87
N LEU A 71 -8.93 0.71 14.18
CA LEU A 71 -9.36 -0.43 14.96
C LEU A 71 -10.36 0.01 16.04
N ASP A 72 -11.24 -0.90 16.44
CA ASP A 72 -12.40 -0.59 17.27
C ASP A 72 -12.79 -1.83 18.07
N SER A 73 -13.07 -1.67 19.35
CA SER A 73 -13.57 -2.74 20.22
C SER A 73 -15.10 -2.82 20.27
N GLY A 74 -15.81 -1.85 19.70
CA GLY A 74 -17.26 -1.73 19.81
C GLY A 74 -17.75 -1.17 21.15
N GLU A 75 -16.90 -1.07 22.16
CA GLU A 75 -17.25 -0.62 23.54
C GLU A 75 -16.83 0.83 23.82
N GLY A 76 -16.60 1.62 22.77
CA GLY A 76 -16.16 3.02 22.88
C GLY A 76 -14.66 3.20 22.83
N GLU A 77 -13.89 2.13 22.75
CA GLU A 77 -12.46 2.16 22.55
C GLU A 77 -12.13 2.08 21.05
N TYR A 78 -11.24 2.93 20.58
CA TYR A 78 -10.79 2.90 19.20
C TYR A 78 -9.41 3.55 19.07
N ILE A 79 -8.68 3.15 18.03
CA ILE A 79 -7.49 3.84 17.53
C ILE A 79 -7.74 4.17 16.07
N GLN A 80 -7.53 5.42 15.71
CA GLN A 80 -7.61 5.92 14.33
C GLN A 80 -6.35 6.68 13.99
N MET A 81 -5.71 6.33 12.90
CA MET A 81 -4.66 7.14 12.29
C MET A 81 -5.12 7.63 10.93
N LYS A 82 -4.98 8.91 10.69
CA LYS A 82 -5.27 9.53 9.39
C LYS A 82 -4.31 10.65 9.07
N MET A 83 -4.23 11.00 7.80
CA MET A 83 -3.61 12.25 7.36
C MET A 83 -4.65 13.35 7.25
N ILE A 84 -4.28 14.56 7.66
CA ILE A 84 -5.03 15.79 7.44
C ILE A 84 -4.06 16.86 6.98
N ARG A 85 -4.23 17.36 5.74
CA ARG A 85 -3.39 18.43 5.19
C ARG A 85 -1.90 18.13 5.35
N LYS A 86 -1.48 16.90 4.90
CA LYS A 86 -0.07 16.46 4.89
C LYS A 86 0.54 16.13 6.26
N VAL A 87 -0.23 16.16 7.33
CA VAL A 87 0.21 15.84 8.69
C VAL A 87 -0.50 14.58 9.17
N ALA A 88 0.23 13.67 9.79
CA ALA A 88 -0.36 12.48 10.40
C ALA A 88 -0.98 12.82 11.76
N MET A 89 -2.19 12.33 11.99
CA MET A 89 -2.94 12.44 13.24
C MET A 89 -3.27 11.04 13.76
N LEU A 90 -2.84 10.76 14.98
CA LEU A 90 -3.28 9.62 15.76
C LEU A 90 -4.34 10.07 16.75
N ARG A 91 -5.49 9.42 16.75
CA ARG A 91 -6.59 9.66 17.69
C ARG A 91 -6.99 8.33 18.33
N TRP A 92 -7.17 8.34 19.65
CA TRP A 92 -7.61 7.13 20.35
C TRP A 92 -8.56 7.48 21.51
N SER A 93 -9.39 6.52 21.86
CA SER A 93 -10.28 6.56 23.02
C SER A 93 -10.11 5.29 23.84
N LEU A 94 -10.10 5.42 25.15
CA LEU A 94 -10.10 4.31 26.11
C LEU A 94 -11.50 4.25 26.77
N GLY A 95 -12.50 3.88 25.98
CA GLY A 95 -13.88 3.73 26.45
C GLY A 95 -14.56 5.07 26.78
N GLN A 96 -14.94 5.28 28.02
CA GLN A 96 -15.76 6.43 28.45
C GLN A 96 -15.03 7.78 28.49
N ARG A 97 -13.80 7.85 28.05
CA ARG A 97 -12.98 9.07 28.08
C ARG A 97 -13.09 9.87 26.80
N LEU A 98 -12.77 11.16 26.92
CA LEU A 98 -12.54 11.98 25.74
C LEU A 98 -11.37 11.42 24.94
N ALA A 99 -11.55 11.37 23.63
CA ALA A 99 -10.46 10.91 22.74
C ALA A 99 -9.21 11.78 22.85
N SER A 100 -8.09 11.14 22.97
CA SER A 100 -6.76 11.76 22.92
C SER A 100 -6.29 11.91 21.49
N VAL A 101 -5.43 12.91 21.23
CA VAL A 101 -4.89 13.19 19.90
C VAL A 101 -3.42 13.54 19.99
N LEU A 102 -2.63 13.02 19.05
CA LEU A 102 -1.27 13.42 18.73
C LEU A 102 -1.15 13.70 17.23
N THR A 103 -0.24 14.58 16.87
CA THR A 103 0.10 14.85 15.46
C THR A 103 1.60 14.79 15.28
N ALA A 104 2.05 14.19 14.18
CA ALA A 104 3.48 14.07 13.84
C ALA A 104 3.68 14.15 12.32
N GLY A 105 4.92 14.48 11.90
CA GLY A 105 5.29 14.60 10.49
C GLY A 105 4.77 15.89 9.85
N HIS A 106 5.25 16.17 8.66
CA HIS A 106 4.81 17.23 7.76
C HIS A 106 5.13 16.84 6.33
N ASP A 107 4.40 17.39 5.36
CA ASP A 107 4.58 17.13 3.92
C ASP A 107 4.61 15.64 3.53
N LEU A 108 3.84 14.82 4.26
CA LEU A 108 3.81 13.37 4.12
C LEU A 108 3.12 12.86 2.84
N ASP A 109 2.78 13.75 1.91
CA ASP A 109 2.21 13.45 0.58
C ASP A 109 3.23 13.60 -0.56
N ASP A 110 4.51 13.44 -0.25
CA ASP A 110 5.66 13.69 -1.12
C ASP A 110 6.08 12.48 -1.98
N ASP A 111 5.32 11.38 -1.94
CA ASP A 111 5.61 10.12 -2.65
C ASP A 111 6.88 9.39 -2.16
N HIS A 112 7.38 9.71 -0.98
CA HIS A 112 8.44 8.96 -0.31
C HIS A 112 7.88 8.00 0.73
N TRP A 113 8.68 7.03 1.15
CA TRP A 113 8.32 6.13 2.23
C TRP A 113 8.51 6.80 3.57
N HIS A 114 7.43 6.81 4.38
CA HIS A 114 7.40 7.30 5.74
C HIS A 114 7.19 6.14 6.70
N HIS A 115 8.02 6.05 7.73
CA HIS A 115 7.92 5.05 8.79
C HIS A 115 6.99 5.52 9.90
N VAL A 116 6.06 4.66 10.30
CA VAL A 116 5.11 4.89 11.38
C VAL A 116 5.44 3.97 12.54
N GLU A 117 5.46 4.50 13.75
CA GLU A 117 5.47 3.73 14.98
C GLU A 117 4.38 4.23 15.93
N ILE A 118 3.55 3.31 16.42
CA ILE A 118 2.59 3.55 17.50
C ILE A 118 2.95 2.58 18.61
N ARG A 119 3.27 3.10 19.80
CA ARG A 119 3.69 2.30 20.95
C ARG A 119 2.96 2.76 22.20
N ARG A 120 2.54 1.79 23.01
CA ARG A 120 2.06 2.04 24.36
C ARG A 120 3.09 1.58 25.39
N ASP A 121 3.29 2.38 26.42
CA ASP A 121 4.10 2.07 27.57
C ASP A 121 3.35 2.54 28.81
N ASP A 122 2.68 1.60 29.46
CA ASP A 122 1.71 1.82 30.55
C ASP A 122 0.69 2.92 30.19
N ALA A 123 0.73 4.04 30.87
CA ALA A 123 -0.16 5.17 30.68
C ALA A 123 0.22 6.07 29.48
N THR A 124 1.35 5.82 28.83
CA THR A 124 1.87 6.71 27.79
C THR A 124 1.72 6.10 26.41
N THR A 125 1.12 6.85 25.51
CA THR A 125 1.08 6.52 24.08
C THR A 125 2.12 7.35 23.34
N TYR A 126 2.97 6.68 22.58
CA TYR A 126 3.99 7.28 21.71
C TYR A 126 3.52 7.14 20.26
N PHE A 127 3.74 8.18 19.50
CA PHE A 127 3.46 8.22 18.06
C PHE A 127 4.63 8.87 17.34
N ALA A 128 5.25 8.12 16.46
CA ALA A 128 6.37 8.60 15.67
C ALA A 128 6.08 8.48 14.16
N ILE A 129 6.54 9.49 13.43
CA ILE A 129 6.67 9.46 11.98
C ILE A 129 8.12 9.77 11.66
N ASP A 130 8.80 8.84 10.99
CA ASP A 130 10.23 8.89 10.70
C ASP A 130 11.05 9.14 11.98
N ASN A 131 11.69 10.29 12.09
CA ASN A 131 12.51 10.66 13.25
C ASN A 131 11.77 11.58 14.24
N LEU A 132 10.47 11.85 14.02
CA LEU A 132 9.71 12.77 14.85
C LEU A 132 8.74 12.01 15.76
N GLU A 133 9.10 11.85 17.02
CA GLU A 133 8.26 11.25 18.05
C GLU A 133 7.47 12.28 18.83
N ARG A 134 6.24 11.96 19.17
CA ARG A 134 5.36 12.66 20.11
C ARG A 134 4.80 11.66 21.11
N SER A 135 4.53 12.13 22.33
CA SER A 135 3.93 11.28 23.35
C SER A 135 2.86 12.00 24.13
N ARG A 136 1.95 11.21 24.69
CA ARG A 136 0.90 11.68 25.59
C ARG A 136 0.70 10.68 26.71
N LYS A 137 0.80 11.18 27.94
CA LYS A 137 0.49 10.40 29.15
C LYS A 137 -0.98 10.58 29.52
N GLU A 138 -1.70 9.47 29.61
CA GLU A 138 -3.08 9.44 30.10
C GLU A 138 -3.13 9.47 31.61
N ARG A 139 -4.24 9.99 32.15
CA ARG A 139 -4.49 10.02 33.60
C ARG A 139 -5.71 9.15 33.90
N GLY A 140 -5.63 8.35 34.98
CA GLY A 140 -6.75 7.53 35.46
C GLY A 140 -6.36 6.10 35.77
N GLN A 141 -7.33 5.24 36.05
CA GLN A 141 -7.08 3.87 36.52
C GLN A 141 -7.25 2.83 35.42
N ASP A 142 -8.14 3.07 34.49
CA ASP A 142 -8.46 2.14 33.41
C ASP A 142 -7.75 2.58 32.13
N LEU A 143 -6.56 2.04 31.91
CA LEU A 143 -5.66 2.43 30.82
C LEU A 143 -5.38 1.29 29.84
N ASP A 144 -5.96 0.12 30.08
CA ASP A 144 -5.85 -1.00 29.16
C ASP A 144 -6.70 -0.73 27.91
N PHE A 145 -6.26 -1.23 26.78
CA PHE A 145 -6.99 -1.15 25.52
C PHE A 145 -7.22 -2.56 24.99
N GLY A 146 -8.49 -2.92 24.82
CA GLY A 146 -8.88 -4.18 24.21
C GLY A 146 -8.74 -5.41 25.10
N GLU A 147 -8.49 -5.28 26.42
CA GLU A 147 -8.33 -6.43 27.30
C GLU A 147 -9.64 -7.24 27.45
N SER A 148 -10.78 -6.56 27.44
CA SER A 148 -12.09 -7.18 27.60
C SER A 148 -12.89 -7.25 26.30
N ALA A 149 -12.34 -6.80 25.18
CA ALA A 149 -13.07 -6.61 23.95
C ALA A 149 -12.60 -7.57 22.84
N ASP A 150 -13.57 -8.01 22.07
CA ASP A 150 -13.31 -8.79 20.84
C ASP A 150 -12.88 -7.85 19.70
N ILE A 151 -11.60 -7.45 19.67
CA ILE A 151 -11.03 -6.72 18.54
C ILE A 151 -10.71 -7.72 17.45
N TYR A 152 -11.63 -7.89 16.51
CA TYR A 152 -11.47 -8.88 15.45
C TYR A 152 -10.56 -8.41 14.32
N TYR A 153 -10.58 -7.10 14.00
CA TYR A 153 -9.95 -6.60 12.78
C TYR A 153 -9.22 -5.27 12.99
N LEU A 154 -8.09 -5.18 12.31
CA LEU A 154 -7.39 -3.93 12.02
C LEU A 154 -7.67 -3.56 10.56
N TYR A 155 -8.20 -2.38 10.32
CA TYR A 155 -8.49 -1.86 8.99
C TYR A 155 -7.41 -0.90 8.55
N ILE A 156 -6.89 -1.10 7.35
CA ILE A 156 -5.92 -0.22 6.70
C ILE A 156 -6.55 0.40 5.45
N GLY A 157 -6.42 1.71 5.34
CA GLY A 157 -6.81 2.48 4.16
C GLY A 157 -8.30 2.76 4.01
N GLY A 158 -9.16 2.05 4.73
CA GLY A 158 -10.60 2.21 4.63
C GLY A 158 -11.37 1.24 5.50
N MET A 159 -12.69 1.27 5.36
CA MET A 159 -13.64 0.35 6.00
C MET A 159 -14.44 -0.37 4.91
N PRO A 160 -14.84 -1.64 5.11
CA PRO A 160 -15.75 -2.32 4.17
C PRO A 160 -17.00 -1.51 3.88
N SER A 161 -17.47 -1.57 2.64
CA SER A 161 -18.73 -0.95 2.24
C SER A 161 -19.90 -1.64 2.96
N GLY A 162 -20.89 -0.85 3.41
CA GLY A 162 -22.04 -1.40 4.13
C GLY A 162 -21.82 -1.70 5.62
N TYR A 163 -20.66 -1.37 6.18
CA TYR A 163 -20.42 -1.52 7.61
C TYR A 163 -21.42 -0.70 8.45
N ASN A 164 -22.01 -1.31 9.48
CA ASN A 164 -22.96 -0.62 10.34
C ASN A 164 -22.24 0.36 11.27
N SER A 165 -22.18 1.62 10.86
CA SER A 165 -21.50 2.69 11.61
C SER A 165 -22.04 2.91 13.04
N ARG A 166 -23.27 2.44 13.35
CA ARG A 166 -23.85 2.56 14.68
C ARG A 166 -23.19 1.67 15.72
N GLN A 167 -22.49 0.62 15.27
CA GLN A 167 -21.75 -0.31 16.13
C GLN A 167 -20.32 0.17 16.40
N LEU A 168 -19.87 1.20 15.73
CA LEU A 168 -18.52 1.74 15.88
C LEU A 168 -18.45 2.79 16.98
N ALA A 169 -17.38 2.75 17.77
CA ALA A 169 -17.03 3.77 18.75
C ALA A 169 -16.81 5.14 18.08
N ASN A 170 -16.19 5.16 16.90
CA ASN A 170 -16.12 6.34 16.05
C ASN A 170 -16.97 6.16 14.79
N ARG A 171 -18.23 6.57 14.84
CA ARG A 171 -19.19 6.43 13.74
C ARG A 171 -18.81 7.17 12.45
N PHE A 172 -17.94 8.17 12.54
CA PHE A 172 -17.58 9.02 11.41
C PHE A 172 -16.44 8.42 10.57
N VAL A 173 -15.77 7.36 11.03
CA VAL A 173 -14.66 6.74 10.31
C VAL A 173 -15.05 6.23 8.92
N VAL A 174 -16.30 5.78 8.74
CA VAL A 174 -16.82 5.29 7.45
C VAL A 174 -16.86 6.36 6.36
N TYR A 175 -16.85 7.64 6.74
CA TYR A 175 -16.85 8.79 5.84
C TYR A 175 -15.46 9.39 5.59
N GLU A 176 -14.43 8.85 6.23
CA GLU A 176 -13.06 9.32 5.99
C GLU A 176 -12.63 8.99 4.54
N PRO A 177 -11.90 9.89 3.89
CA PRO A 177 -11.36 9.62 2.56
C PRO A 177 -10.48 8.37 2.58
N ARG A 178 -10.67 7.51 1.59
CA ARG A 178 -9.91 6.26 1.45
C ARG A 178 -8.44 6.53 1.15
N PHE A 179 -7.58 5.69 1.68
CA PHE A 179 -6.15 5.73 1.39
C PHE A 179 -5.89 5.38 -0.07
N LYS A 180 -5.05 6.18 -0.71
CA LYS A 180 -4.47 5.90 -2.01
C LYS A 180 -2.96 5.95 -1.90
N GLY A 181 -2.31 4.82 -2.15
CA GLY A 181 -0.87 4.70 -2.06
C GLY A 181 -0.43 3.30 -1.65
N SER A 182 0.83 3.18 -1.29
CA SER A 182 1.46 1.92 -0.94
C SER A 182 1.67 1.80 0.57
N ILE A 183 1.50 0.59 1.08
CA ILE A 183 1.78 0.19 2.46
C ILE A 183 2.74 -1.00 2.44
N ARG A 184 3.69 -1.05 3.38
CA ARG A 184 4.57 -2.20 3.58
C ARG A 184 5.00 -2.32 5.04
N ASN A 185 5.63 -3.44 5.38
CA ASN A 185 6.27 -3.68 6.67
C ASN A 185 5.30 -3.59 7.86
N LEU A 186 4.00 -3.90 7.66
CA LEU A 186 3.04 -3.90 8.76
C LEU A 186 3.39 -5.02 9.75
N ARG A 187 3.70 -4.61 10.95
CA ARG A 187 4.07 -5.50 12.07
C ARG A 187 3.46 -4.97 13.35
N TYR A 188 2.99 -5.87 14.20
CA TYR A 188 2.56 -5.50 15.55
C TYR A 188 2.71 -6.64 16.55
N GLY A 189 2.81 -6.26 17.81
CA GLY A 189 2.81 -7.15 18.96
C GLY A 189 1.66 -6.81 19.90
N ASN A 190 0.89 -7.82 20.27
CA ASN A 190 -0.21 -7.70 21.23
C ASN A 190 0.32 -7.76 22.65
N CYS A 191 -0.17 -6.89 23.54
CA CYS A 191 0.09 -6.95 25.00
C CYS A 191 1.57 -7.18 25.36
N GLY A 192 2.50 -6.48 24.70
CA GLY A 192 3.95 -6.62 24.95
C GLY A 192 4.61 -7.79 24.25
N GLY A 193 3.89 -8.49 23.38
CA GLY A 193 4.45 -9.52 22.52
C GLY A 193 5.41 -8.93 21.48
N THR A 194 6.32 -9.76 20.99
CA THR A 194 7.25 -9.36 19.91
C THR A 194 6.48 -9.04 18.65
N PRO A 195 6.72 -7.88 18.00
CA PRO A 195 6.08 -7.53 16.75
C PRO A 195 6.36 -8.54 15.63
N GLN A 196 5.30 -9.04 15.01
CA GLN A 196 5.33 -10.03 13.93
C GLN A 196 4.70 -9.47 12.66
N ASN A 197 5.09 -10.02 11.52
CA ASN A 197 4.41 -9.76 10.25
C ASN A 197 3.01 -10.36 10.31
N VAL A 198 2.08 -9.74 9.62
CA VAL A 198 0.67 -10.15 9.59
C VAL A 198 0.20 -10.21 8.15
N ASP A 199 -0.67 -11.18 7.87
CA ASP A 199 -1.22 -11.41 6.55
C ASP A 199 -2.59 -10.72 6.39
N ILE A 200 -2.91 -10.34 5.16
CA ILE A 200 -4.22 -9.78 4.80
C ILE A 200 -5.28 -10.89 4.93
N ILE A 201 -6.36 -10.60 5.67
CA ILE A 201 -7.52 -11.50 5.76
C ILE A 201 -8.45 -11.27 4.57
N GLU A 202 -8.75 -10.01 4.29
CA GLU A 202 -9.67 -9.58 3.25
C GLU A 202 -9.25 -8.21 2.74
N SER A 203 -9.52 -7.94 1.48
CA SER A 203 -9.21 -6.63 0.89
C SER A 203 -10.05 -6.34 -0.34
N GLU A 204 -10.26 -5.06 -0.62
CA GLU A 204 -10.87 -4.58 -1.85
C GLU A 204 -10.14 -3.34 -2.36
N GLY A 205 -10.14 -3.14 -3.69
CA GLY A 205 -9.41 -2.02 -4.30
C GLY A 205 -7.90 -2.09 -4.10
N LEU A 206 -7.34 -3.31 -4.01
CA LEU A 206 -5.92 -3.51 -4.14
C LEU A 206 -5.54 -3.34 -5.61
N ARG A 207 -4.53 -2.51 -5.85
CA ARG A 207 -3.80 -2.55 -7.11
C ARG A 207 -2.83 -3.71 -7.06
N GLU A 208 -2.75 -4.45 -8.14
CA GLU A 208 -1.55 -5.22 -8.40
C GLU A 208 -0.38 -4.23 -8.34
N THR A 209 0.53 -4.44 -7.41
CA THR A 209 1.80 -3.75 -7.47
C THR A 209 2.41 -4.21 -8.78
N GLN A 210 2.38 -3.35 -9.82
CA GLN A 210 3.21 -3.59 -10.98
C GLN A 210 4.62 -3.69 -10.39
N GLU A 211 5.15 -4.92 -10.41
CA GLU A 211 6.54 -5.13 -10.03
C GLU A 211 7.31 -4.08 -10.81
N ASP A 212 8.17 -3.34 -10.12
CA ASP A 212 8.99 -2.31 -10.74
C ASP A 212 9.59 -2.90 -12.03
N PRO A 213 9.13 -2.49 -13.22
CA PRO A 213 9.50 -3.14 -14.46
C PRO A 213 11.01 -3.09 -14.70
N CYS A 214 11.71 -2.20 -13.99
CA CYS A 214 13.16 -2.10 -14.01
C CYS A 214 13.85 -3.15 -13.14
N LYS A 215 13.15 -3.68 -12.12
CA LYS A 215 13.70 -4.74 -11.23
C LYS A 215 13.46 -6.14 -11.78
N LEU A 216 12.33 -6.35 -12.45
CA LEU A 216 12.02 -7.65 -13.06
C LEU A 216 12.95 -7.96 -14.23
N ILE A 217 12.98 -7.10 -15.21
CA ILE A 217 13.83 -7.23 -16.40
C ILE A 217 14.19 -5.79 -16.81
N ASN A 218 15.40 -5.36 -16.50
CA ASN A 218 15.88 -4.07 -16.99
C ASN A 218 15.93 -4.11 -18.54
N PRO A 219 15.03 -3.43 -19.26
CA PRO A 219 14.99 -3.47 -20.71
C PRO A 219 16.04 -2.56 -21.35
N CYS A 220 16.72 -1.72 -20.55
CA CYS A 220 17.63 -0.70 -21.06
C CYS A 220 18.98 -1.33 -21.43
N LEU A 221 19.38 -1.15 -22.68
CA LEU A 221 20.62 -1.65 -23.24
C LEU A 221 21.75 -0.62 -23.07
N HIS A 222 22.99 -1.06 -23.25
CA HIS A 222 24.19 -0.22 -23.32
C HIS A 222 24.38 0.75 -22.14
N GLY A 223 23.90 0.36 -20.94
CA GLY A 223 24.08 1.15 -19.73
C GLY A 223 23.08 2.31 -19.58
N GLY A 224 22.00 2.33 -20.34
CA GLY A 224 20.89 3.26 -20.13
C GLY A 224 20.25 3.08 -18.75
N MET A 225 19.84 4.19 -18.13
CA MET A 225 19.17 4.18 -16.82
C MET A 225 17.69 3.82 -16.98
N CYS A 226 17.25 2.77 -16.31
CA CYS A 226 15.83 2.39 -16.30
C CYS A 226 15.06 3.25 -15.32
N ILE A 227 13.96 3.84 -15.76
CA ILE A 227 13.01 4.63 -14.97
C ILE A 227 11.66 3.92 -15.01
N ALA A 228 11.18 3.48 -13.85
CA ALA A 228 9.87 2.89 -13.71
C ALA A 228 8.79 3.98 -13.75
N THR A 229 7.78 3.79 -14.60
CA THR A 229 6.60 4.67 -14.69
C THR A 229 5.32 3.86 -14.57
N ASP A 230 4.18 4.53 -14.37
CA ASP A 230 2.86 3.90 -14.33
C ASP A 230 2.48 3.20 -15.66
N MET A 231 3.19 3.50 -16.75
CA MET A 231 2.99 2.90 -18.08
C MET A 231 4.04 1.85 -18.45
N GLY A 232 4.98 1.54 -17.53
CA GLY A 232 6.07 0.61 -17.75
C GLY A 232 7.46 1.25 -17.64
N ALA A 233 8.49 0.53 -18.09
CA ALA A 233 9.86 1.01 -18.07
C ALA A 233 10.15 2.01 -19.20
N ILE A 234 10.79 3.12 -18.87
CA ILE A 234 11.37 4.08 -19.81
C ILE A 234 12.87 4.10 -19.62
N CYS A 235 13.63 4.13 -20.70
CA CYS A 235 15.08 4.20 -20.64
C CYS A 235 15.59 5.63 -20.86
N ASP A 236 16.35 6.13 -19.91
CA ASP A 236 17.17 7.32 -20.08
C ASP A 236 18.53 6.92 -20.66
N CYS A 237 18.76 7.29 -21.90
CA CYS A 237 20.01 6.99 -22.63
C CYS A 237 21.07 8.10 -22.48
N THR A 238 20.80 9.11 -21.63
CA THR A 238 21.73 10.22 -21.39
C THR A 238 23.05 9.68 -20.83
N GLY A 239 24.15 10.05 -21.45
CA GLY A 239 25.50 9.54 -21.09
C GLY A 239 25.87 8.19 -21.72
N THR A 240 24.99 7.61 -22.55
CA THR A 240 25.34 6.50 -23.45
C THR A 240 25.55 7.05 -24.86
N ALA A 241 26.38 6.37 -25.68
CA ALA A 241 26.48 6.68 -27.12
C ALA A 241 25.34 6.04 -27.92
N HIS A 242 24.17 5.83 -27.27
CA HIS A 242 23.05 5.12 -27.83
C HIS A 242 21.75 5.92 -27.69
N PHE A 243 20.74 5.59 -28.51
CA PHE A 243 19.41 6.20 -28.51
C PHE A 243 18.35 5.15 -28.85
N GLY A 244 17.08 5.53 -28.77
CA GLY A 244 15.94 4.64 -28.97
C GLY A 244 15.18 4.41 -27.67
N GLN A 245 14.09 3.64 -27.72
CA GLN A 245 13.23 3.39 -26.58
C GLN A 245 13.94 2.61 -25.47
N PHE A 246 14.87 1.75 -25.84
CA PHE A 246 15.67 0.89 -24.97
C PHE A 246 17.17 1.13 -25.08
N CYS A 247 17.60 2.26 -25.64
CA CYS A 247 18.97 2.59 -25.94
C CYS A 247 19.63 1.56 -26.90
N GLU A 248 18.85 0.98 -27.81
CA GLU A 248 19.27 -0.09 -28.71
C GLU A 248 20.04 0.36 -29.95
N LYS A 249 19.97 1.67 -30.30
CA LYS A 249 20.57 2.21 -31.53
C LYS A 249 21.82 3.00 -31.23
N GLY A 250 22.95 2.62 -31.84
CA GLY A 250 24.22 3.35 -31.73
C GLY A 250 24.26 4.59 -32.62
N GLU A 251 25.12 5.57 -32.29
CA GLU A 251 25.24 6.84 -33.04
C GLU A 251 25.50 6.67 -34.54
N PHE A 252 26.21 5.60 -34.93
CA PHE A 252 26.44 5.32 -36.37
C PHE A 252 25.15 5.06 -37.16
N GLN A 253 24.10 4.55 -36.55
CA GLN A 253 22.80 4.36 -37.21
C GLN A 253 22.02 5.66 -37.35
N LYS A 254 22.28 6.65 -36.52
CA LYS A 254 21.65 7.97 -36.60
C LYS A 254 22.14 8.75 -37.81
N VAL A 255 23.41 8.59 -38.14
CA VAL A 255 24.03 9.24 -39.32
C VAL A 255 23.59 8.54 -40.60
N ALA A 256 23.48 7.21 -40.62
CA ALA A 256 23.04 6.46 -41.81
C ALA A 256 21.59 6.77 -42.24
N ASN A 257 20.69 7.12 -41.32
CA ASN A 257 19.32 7.50 -41.64
C ASN A 257 19.16 8.97 -42.06
N LEU A 258 20.19 9.80 -41.90
CA LEU A 258 20.21 11.20 -42.32
C LEU A 258 20.83 11.41 -43.69
N ILE A 259 21.48 10.40 -44.26
CA ILE A 259 22.22 10.48 -45.54
C ILE A 259 21.58 9.49 -46.54
N SER A 260 20.30 9.58 -46.78
CA SER A 260 19.69 9.03 -47.97
C SER A 260 19.38 10.20 -48.95
N CYS A 261 20.33 10.49 -49.81
CA CYS A 261 20.09 11.39 -50.93
C CYS A 261 19.29 10.63 -51.98
N PRO A 262 18.17 11.16 -52.47
CA PRO A 262 17.47 10.59 -53.62
C PRO A 262 18.32 10.84 -54.86
N ASP A 263 18.93 9.80 -55.39
CA ASP A 263 19.57 9.82 -56.71
C ASP A 263 18.50 9.54 -57.77
N PRO A 264 18.39 10.39 -58.83
CA PRO A 264 17.46 10.20 -59.93
C PRO A 264 17.78 9.01 -60.83
N SER A 265 18.90 8.28 -60.61
CA SER A 265 19.33 7.15 -61.46
C SER A 265 19.19 5.77 -60.81
N GLY A 266 18.67 5.65 -59.55
CA GLY A 266 18.33 4.34 -58.94
C GLY A 266 19.48 3.49 -58.48
N ILE A 267 20.72 4.02 -58.28
CA ILE A 267 21.85 3.32 -57.71
C ILE A 267 22.20 3.92 -56.35
N SER A 268 22.10 3.14 -55.29
CA SER A 268 22.41 3.57 -53.91
C SER A 268 23.89 4.02 -53.83
N ALA A 269 24.12 5.32 -53.74
CA ALA A 269 25.43 5.88 -53.45
C ALA A 269 25.48 6.34 -51.97
N VAL A 270 26.54 5.95 -51.28
CA VAL A 270 26.91 6.44 -49.95
C VAL A 270 27.60 7.79 -50.18
N CYS A 271 26.98 8.89 -49.76
CA CYS A 271 27.62 10.20 -49.76
C CYS A 271 28.64 10.24 -48.57
N LEU A 272 29.90 10.44 -48.86
CA LEU A 272 30.95 10.76 -47.88
C LEU A 272 30.92 12.26 -47.54
#